data_7d323ca1cb80ac070dfb04ed3fa81f8a
#
_entry.id   7d323ca1cb80ac070dfb04ed3fa81f8a
#
_cell.length_a   1.000
_cell.length_b   1.000
_cell.length_c   1.000
_cell.angle_alpha   90.00
_cell.angle_beta   90.00
_cell.angle_gamma   90.00
#
_symmetry.space_group_name_H-M   'P 1'
#
loop_
_entity.id
_entity.type
_entity.pdbx_description
1 polymer ?
#
loop_
_entity_poly.entity_id
_entity_poly.type
_entity_poly.pdbx_seq_one_letter_code
_entity_poly.pdbx_strand_id
1 'polypeptide(L)'
;MYAIMTVTGADSTGIIAAVTTTLAELDINVIDVSQTLMGGYFTMILRVEFDADRVSIQTIKERMRPVAEEKHQSIRIQSEDLFTAMNEI
;
A
#
# COMPACT_ATOMS: atom_id res chain seq x y z
N MET A 1 2.10 -8.91 11.96
CA MET A 1 0.87 -8.84 11.18
C MET A 1 1.17 -8.64 9.70
N TYR A 2 0.44 -9.33 8.86
CA TYR A 2 0.54 -9.17 7.42
C TYR A 2 -0.65 -8.39 6.88
N ALA A 3 -0.40 -7.53 5.92
CA ALA A 3 -1.45 -6.75 5.27
C ALA A 3 -1.18 -6.63 3.77
N ILE A 4 -2.24 -6.37 3.03
CA ILE A 4 -2.17 -6.14 1.59
C ILE A 4 -2.51 -4.68 1.34
N MET A 5 -1.61 -3.99 0.65
CA MET A 5 -1.81 -2.61 0.23
C MET A 5 -1.97 -2.56 -1.28
N THR A 6 -2.96 -1.81 -1.75
CA THR A 6 -3.15 -1.59 -3.18
C THR A 6 -3.03 -0.10 -3.49
N VAL A 7 -2.31 0.23 -4.56
CA VAL A 7 -2.11 1.60 -5.04
C VAL A 7 -2.53 1.64 -6.50
N THR A 8 -3.53 2.44 -6.82
CA THR A 8 -4.05 2.53 -8.19
C THR A 8 -4.30 3.97 -8.58
N GLY A 9 -4.05 4.29 -9.84
CA GLY A 9 -4.31 5.62 -10.37
C GLY A 9 -3.53 5.89 -11.65
N ALA A 10 -3.50 7.14 -12.05
CA ALA A 10 -2.71 7.55 -13.20
C ALA A 10 -1.21 7.44 -12.87
N ASP A 11 -0.42 6.99 -13.84
CA ASP A 11 1.02 6.89 -13.65
C ASP A 11 1.64 8.28 -13.49
N SER A 12 2.56 8.40 -12.55
CA SER A 12 3.32 9.63 -12.33
C SER A 12 4.66 9.28 -11.69
N THR A 13 5.60 10.25 -11.78
CA THR A 13 6.93 10.07 -11.22
C THR A 13 6.89 10.01 -9.69
N GLY A 14 7.62 9.07 -9.12
CA GLY A 14 7.86 9.01 -7.69
C GLY A 14 6.80 8.33 -6.85
N ILE A 15 5.81 7.67 -7.45
CA ILE A 15 4.77 6.95 -6.69
C ILE A 15 5.40 5.89 -5.80
N ILE A 16 6.25 5.04 -6.37
CA ILE A 16 6.87 3.94 -5.62
C ILE A 16 7.74 4.48 -4.50
N ALA A 17 8.54 5.50 -4.79
CA ALA A 17 9.42 6.10 -3.79
C ALA A 17 8.62 6.70 -2.63
N ALA A 18 7.53 7.41 -2.91
CA ALA A 18 6.70 8.02 -1.88
C ALA A 18 6.04 6.97 -0.98
N VAL A 19 5.50 5.90 -1.58
CA VAL A 19 4.85 4.83 -0.83
C VAL A 19 5.87 4.07 0.02
N THR A 20 6.98 3.65 -0.56
CA THR A 20 7.97 2.84 0.16
C THR A 20 8.71 3.63 1.23
N THR A 21 8.97 4.91 1.00
CA THR A 21 9.57 5.78 2.01
C THR A 21 8.67 5.89 3.23
N THR A 22 7.37 6.10 3.03
CA THR A 22 6.42 6.18 4.13
C THR A 22 6.35 4.87 4.91
N LEU A 23 6.33 3.74 4.21
CA LEU A 23 6.36 2.43 4.87
C LEU A 23 7.64 2.24 5.70
N ALA A 24 8.78 2.63 5.16
CA ALA A 24 10.06 2.53 5.86
C ALA A 24 10.09 3.39 7.13
N GLU A 25 9.52 4.58 7.08
CA GLU A 25 9.42 5.46 8.24
C GLU A 25 8.59 4.85 9.38
N LEU A 26 7.66 3.96 9.04
CA LEU A 26 6.81 3.26 10.00
C LEU A 26 7.38 1.89 10.40
N ASP A 27 8.60 1.56 9.99
CA ASP A 27 9.23 0.25 10.22
C ASP A 27 8.42 -0.91 9.63
N ILE A 28 7.79 -0.66 8.50
CA ILE A 28 7.00 -1.68 7.81
C ILE A 28 7.85 -2.33 6.73
N ASN A 29 7.92 -3.64 6.75
CA ASN A 29 8.69 -4.42 5.80
C ASN A 29 7.84 -4.81 4.60
N VAL A 30 8.34 -4.53 3.38
CA VAL A 30 7.68 -4.98 2.15
C VAL A 30 8.22 -6.37 1.83
N ILE A 31 7.33 -7.35 1.85
CA ILE A 31 7.70 -8.75 1.61
C ILE A 31 7.60 -9.09 0.13
N ASP A 32 6.58 -8.55 -0.52
CA ASP A 32 6.30 -8.87 -1.91
C ASP A 32 5.65 -7.67 -2.57
N VAL A 33 5.92 -7.48 -3.86
CA VAL A 33 5.33 -6.40 -4.63
C VAL A 33 5.10 -6.85 -6.07
N SER A 34 3.94 -6.47 -6.59
CA SER A 34 3.60 -6.67 -7.99
C SER A 34 3.07 -5.36 -8.54
N GLN A 35 3.53 -4.96 -9.72
CA GLN A 35 3.05 -3.72 -10.32
C GLN A 35 2.75 -3.96 -11.81
N THR A 36 1.78 -3.21 -12.30
CA THR A 36 1.36 -3.26 -13.69
C THR A 36 1.12 -1.84 -14.18
N LEU A 37 1.60 -1.55 -15.38
CA LEU A 37 1.33 -0.30 -16.07
C LEU A 37 0.57 -0.62 -17.35
N MET A 38 -0.62 -0.08 -17.50
CA MET A 38 -1.47 -0.36 -18.64
C MET A 38 -2.15 0.93 -19.09
N GLY A 39 -1.81 1.38 -20.31
CA GLY A 39 -2.46 2.55 -20.90
C GLY A 39 -2.36 3.82 -20.06
N GLY A 40 -1.26 4.02 -19.35
CA GLY A 40 -1.07 5.17 -18.47
C GLY A 40 -1.65 5.00 -17.07
N TYR A 41 -2.27 3.86 -16.78
CA TYR A 41 -2.75 3.54 -15.44
C TYR A 41 -1.73 2.69 -14.70
N PHE A 42 -1.54 3.03 -13.44
CA PHE A 42 -0.60 2.35 -12.55
C PHE A 42 -1.37 1.53 -11.53
N THR A 43 -0.96 0.29 -11.31
CA THR A 43 -1.51 -0.56 -10.26
C THR A 43 -0.35 -1.26 -9.55
N MET A 44 -0.31 -1.17 -8.23
CA MET A 44 0.69 -1.82 -7.42
C MET A 44 0.02 -2.52 -6.25
N ILE A 45 0.41 -3.76 -6.01
CA ILE A 45 -0.07 -4.54 -4.87
C ILE A 45 1.16 -4.92 -4.05
N LEU A 46 1.14 -4.60 -2.75
CA LEU A 46 2.23 -4.90 -1.84
C LEU A 46 1.72 -5.79 -0.71
N ARG A 47 2.50 -6.81 -0.39
CA ARG A 47 2.33 -7.58 0.83
C ARG A 47 3.32 -7.04 1.84
N VAL A 48 2.83 -6.58 2.98
CA VAL A 48 3.65 -5.93 3.99
C VAL A 48 3.53 -6.65 5.33
N GLU A 49 4.59 -6.54 6.13
CA GLU A 49 4.64 -7.09 7.48
C GLU A 49 5.02 -6.00 8.47
N PHE A 50 4.34 -5.97 9.60
CA PHE A 50 4.62 -4.99 10.64
C PHE A 50 4.21 -5.55 12.02
N ASP A 51 4.75 -4.93 13.07
CA ASP A 51 4.40 -5.25 14.44
C ASP A 51 3.13 -4.50 14.82
N ALA A 52 2.04 -5.24 14.99
CA ALA A 52 0.73 -4.66 15.29
C ALA A 52 0.67 -3.99 16.68
N ASP A 53 1.63 -4.28 17.57
CA ASP A 53 1.73 -3.60 18.85
C ASP A 53 2.37 -2.23 18.73
N ARG A 54 3.08 -1.97 17.64
CA ARG A 54 3.79 -0.70 17.39
C ARG A 54 3.05 0.21 16.42
N VAL A 55 2.41 -0.36 15.41
CA VAL A 55 1.68 0.41 14.40
C VAL A 55 0.40 -0.32 14.03
N SER A 56 -0.67 0.44 13.83
CA SER A 56 -1.97 -0.11 13.45
C SER A 56 -2.25 0.14 11.97
N ILE A 57 -3.17 -0.63 11.39
CA ILE A 57 -3.64 -0.39 10.03
C ILE A 57 -4.21 1.02 9.89
N GLN A 58 -4.90 1.51 10.91
CA GLN A 58 -5.44 2.87 10.91
C GLN A 58 -4.34 3.93 10.80
N THR A 59 -3.24 3.74 11.52
CA THR A 59 -2.08 4.63 11.43
C THR A 59 -1.48 4.62 10.03
N ILE A 60 -1.37 3.44 9.44
CA ILE A 60 -0.85 3.32 8.06
C ILE A 60 -1.76 4.06 7.08
N LYS A 61 -3.08 3.91 7.21
CA LYS A 61 -4.04 4.63 6.37
C LYS A 61 -3.87 6.14 6.49
N GLU A 62 -3.72 6.64 7.70
CA GLU A 62 -3.56 8.07 7.95
C GLU A 62 -2.27 8.61 7.34
N ARG A 63 -1.17 7.87 7.48
CA ARG A 63 0.12 8.26 6.93
C ARG A 63 0.15 8.18 5.40
N MET A 64 -0.64 7.31 4.80
CA MET A 64 -0.73 7.19 3.34
C MET A 64 -1.66 8.23 2.70
N ARG A 65 -2.54 8.86 3.46
CA ARG A 65 -3.47 9.84 2.92
C ARG A 65 -2.77 10.99 2.18
N PRO A 66 -1.74 11.65 2.76
CA PRO A 66 -1.02 12.71 2.04
C PRO A 66 -0.34 12.21 0.76
N VAL A 67 0.18 10.99 0.80
CA VAL A 67 0.82 10.37 -0.38
C VAL A 67 -0.21 10.16 -1.48
N ALA A 68 -1.38 9.64 -1.13
CA ALA A 68 -2.47 9.42 -2.07
C ALA A 68 -2.90 10.73 -2.73
N GLU A 69 -3.05 11.77 -1.95
CA GLU A 69 -3.46 13.09 -2.46
C GLU A 69 -2.38 13.70 -3.35
N GLU A 70 -1.13 13.69 -2.91
CA GLU A 70 -0.02 14.27 -3.66
C GLU A 70 0.21 13.56 -5.00
N LYS A 71 0.09 12.24 -5.01
CA LYS A 71 0.35 11.42 -6.19
C LYS A 71 -0.90 11.09 -7.00
N HIS A 72 -2.06 11.57 -6.56
CA HIS A 72 -3.35 11.30 -7.22
C HIS A 72 -3.60 9.80 -7.36
N GLN A 73 -3.41 9.07 -6.26
CA GLN A 73 -3.59 7.63 -6.22
C GLN A 73 -4.68 7.26 -5.22
N SER A 74 -5.34 6.14 -5.47
CA SER A 74 -6.18 5.48 -4.48
C SER A 74 -5.31 4.46 -3.76
N ILE A 75 -5.10 4.65 -2.46
CA ILE A 75 -4.27 3.74 -1.66
C ILE A 75 -5.17 3.09 -0.62
N ARG A 76 -5.22 1.76 -0.63
CA ARG A 76 -6.01 0.97 0.32
C ARG A 76 -5.12 -0.04 1.00
N ILE A 77 -5.42 -0.31 2.27
CA ILE A 77 -4.74 -1.35 3.02
C ILE A 77 -5.75 -2.15 3.82
N GLN A 78 -5.59 -3.46 3.84
CA GLN A 78 -6.43 -4.39 4.59
C GLN A 78 -5.53 -5.45 5.21
N SER A 79 -5.97 -6.03 6.34
CA SER A 79 -5.28 -7.20 6.87
C SER A 79 -5.28 -8.31 5.80
N GLU A 80 -4.25 -9.14 5.80
CA GLU A 80 -4.18 -10.23 4.83
C GLU A 80 -5.38 -11.17 4.95
N ASP A 81 -5.82 -11.47 6.17
CA ASP A 81 -6.96 -12.33 6.38
C ASP A 81 -8.24 -11.74 5.78
N LEU A 82 -8.47 -10.45 5.98
CA LEU A 82 -9.63 -9.78 5.41
C LEU A 82 -9.56 -9.73 3.88
N PHE A 83 -8.38 -9.41 3.33
CA PHE A 83 -8.18 -9.39 1.89
C PHE A 83 -8.46 -10.75 1.27
N THR A 84 -7.94 -11.82 1.87
CA THR A 84 -8.15 -13.18 1.40
C THR A 84 -9.64 -13.56 1.42
N ALA A 85 -10.33 -13.24 2.52
CA ALA A 85 -11.76 -13.53 2.66
C ALA A 85 -12.59 -12.81 1.60
N MET A 86 -12.24 -11.57 1.27
CA MET A 86 -12.98 -10.77 0.28
C MET A 86 -12.72 -11.23 -1.15
N ASN A 87 -11.59 -11.84 -1.43
CA ASN A 87 -11.17 -12.24 -2.78
C ASN A 87 -11.17 -13.75 -2.99
N GLU A 88 -11.66 -14.50 -2.04
CA GLU A 88 -11.80 -15.95 -2.14
C GLU A 88 -12.96 -16.30 -3.07
N ILE A 89 -12.71 -17.23 -3.96
CA ILE A 89 -13.72 -17.67 -4.95
C ILE A 89 -14.36 -18.97 -4.49
#